data_da9700ecc33d6e377e4ce27c7d083be2
#
_entry.id   da9700ecc33d6e377e4ce27c7d083be2
#
_cell.length_a   1.000
_cell.length_b   1.000
_cell.length_c   1.000
_cell.angle_alpha   90.00
_cell.angle_beta   90.00
_cell.angle_gamma   90.00
#
_symmetry.space_group_name_H-M   'P 1'
#
loop_
_entity.id
_entity.type
_entity.pdbx_description
1 polymer ?
#
loop_
_entity_poly.entity_id
_entity_poly.type
_entity_poly.pdbx_seq_one_letter_code
_entity_poly.pdbx_strand_id
1 'polypeptide(L)'
;TGQLFDSLKMIDRKTTGVLYSSWWYKKNFVGNTVLMTNAYRGITTFALPFFSLHPSGIRDSNGIVGGFVYSQEAFNKKLLETISGVLAGRQPRDIPFYFPRGIPTFNYESLVGNGFSLADTPKGAVVYNRPPSFFEQYKYVLFGTVVLFVVALLLFQSKRNRMLQKLSKAQLREIQIGENYPNLFDNMPIIYMQERVVLDESGDPVDTVFCDVNR
;
A
#
# COMPACT_ATOMS: atom_id res chain seq x y z
N THR A 1 5.54 -43.56 21.11
CA THR A 1 4.83 -42.46 20.35
C THR A 1 3.44 -42.23 20.94
N GLY A 2 2.70 -43.29 21.29
CA GLY A 2 1.39 -43.21 21.92
C GLY A 2 1.43 -42.39 23.21
N GLN A 3 2.36 -42.71 24.10
CA GLN A 3 2.49 -42.06 25.40
C GLN A 3 2.67 -40.51 25.29
N LEU A 4 3.46 -40.01 24.32
CA LEU A 4 3.64 -38.58 24.12
C LEU A 4 2.33 -37.92 23.67
N PHE A 5 1.64 -38.52 22.71
CA PHE A 5 0.38 -38.00 22.22
C PHE A 5 -0.72 -38.03 23.28
N ASP A 6 -0.74 -39.07 24.10
CA ASP A 6 -1.70 -39.18 25.22
C ASP A 6 -1.39 -38.12 26.29
N SER A 7 -0.12 -37.86 26.58
CA SER A 7 0.28 -36.78 27.48
C SER A 7 -0.11 -35.39 26.92
N LEU A 8 0.07 -35.15 25.61
CA LEU A 8 -0.29 -33.88 24.99
C LEU A 8 -1.81 -33.62 24.98
N LYS A 9 -2.65 -34.66 24.95
CA LYS A 9 -4.10 -34.54 25.04
C LYS A 9 -4.57 -34.08 26.43
N MET A 10 -3.79 -34.38 27.47
CA MET A 10 -4.12 -34.03 28.86
C MET A 10 -3.70 -32.61 29.26
N ILE A 11 -2.97 -31.91 28.40
CA ILE A 11 -2.46 -30.57 28.70
C ILE A 11 -3.58 -29.53 28.56
N ASP A 12 -3.69 -28.65 29.53
CA ASP A 12 -4.58 -27.49 29.45
C ASP A 12 -4.02 -26.44 28.47
N ARG A 13 -4.75 -26.23 27.39
CA ARG A 13 -4.37 -25.32 26.30
C ARG A 13 -4.31 -23.84 26.67
N LYS A 14 -5.02 -23.46 27.75
CA LYS A 14 -5.10 -22.05 28.17
C LYS A 14 -3.92 -21.61 29.01
N THR A 15 -3.28 -22.53 29.67
CA THR A 15 -2.24 -22.23 30.67
C THR A 15 -0.87 -22.79 30.29
N THR A 16 -0.81 -23.64 29.28
CA THR A 16 0.42 -24.39 28.98
C THR A 16 0.83 -24.28 27.52
N GLY A 17 2.08 -23.90 27.27
CA GLY A 17 2.76 -23.99 25.97
C GLY A 17 3.76 -25.14 25.97
N VAL A 18 4.04 -25.66 24.80
CA VAL A 18 5.03 -26.72 24.57
C VAL A 18 6.28 -26.14 23.96
N LEU A 19 7.43 -26.30 24.64
CA LEU A 19 8.73 -25.95 24.07
C LEU A 19 9.36 -27.17 23.42
N TYR A 20 9.56 -27.06 22.12
CA TYR A 20 10.22 -28.07 21.30
C TYR A 20 11.71 -27.73 21.13
N SER A 21 12.60 -28.58 21.61
CA SER A 21 14.03 -28.36 21.51
C SER A 21 14.66 -29.04 20.30
N SER A 22 14.41 -30.32 20.10
CA SER A 22 14.85 -31.07 18.94
C SER A 22 14.23 -32.50 18.89
N TRP A 23 14.18 -33.04 17.70
CA TRP A 23 13.65 -34.38 17.49
C TRP A 23 14.72 -35.20 16.75
N TRP A 24 15.53 -35.97 17.51
CA TRP A 24 16.73 -36.57 16.95
C TRP A 24 16.53 -37.93 16.28
N TYR A 25 15.64 -38.77 16.74
CA TYR A 25 15.37 -40.06 16.13
C TYR A 25 13.99 -40.56 16.48
N LYS A 26 13.06 -40.49 15.56
CA LYS A 26 11.88 -41.30 15.66
C LYS A 26 11.87 -42.34 14.56
N LYS A 27 11.79 -43.58 14.97
CA LYS A 27 11.39 -44.67 14.09
C LYS A 27 9.88 -44.86 14.23
N ASN A 28 9.18 -45.06 13.12
CA ASN A 28 7.80 -45.54 13.16
C ASN A 28 7.83 -47.02 13.68
N PHE A 29 6.61 -47.57 13.84
CA PHE A 29 6.48 -48.97 14.32
C PHE A 29 7.08 -50.02 13.38
N VAL A 30 7.37 -49.65 12.13
CA VAL A 30 8.03 -50.49 11.12
C VAL A 30 9.57 -50.32 11.15
N GLY A 31 10.08 -49.41 11.98
CA GLY A 31 11.53 -49.16 12.10
C GLY A 31 12.09 -48.07 11.19
N ASN A 32 11.28 -47.44 10.32
CA ASN A 32 11.71 -46.38 9.43
C ASN A 32 11.80 -45.04 10.16
N THR A 33 12.79 -44.21 9.80
CA THR A 33 12.94 -42.87 10.33
C THR A 33 11.79 -42.00 9.88
N VAL A 34 11.11 -41.34 10.82
CA VAL A 34 10.05 -40.36 10.55
C VAL A 34 10.68 -39.02 10.22
N LEU A 35 10.35 -38.48 9.07
CA LEU A 35 10.78 -37.13 8.67
C LEU A 35 10.28 -36.07 9.69
N MET A 36 11.13 -35.08 9.97
CA MET A 36 10.86 -34.01 10.90
C MET A 36 9.55 -33.26 10.58
N THR A 37 9.27 -33.01 9.30
CA THR A 37 8.04 -32.40 8.82
C THR A 37 6.78 -33.19 9.20
N ASN A 38 6.85 -34.51 9.17
CA ASN A 38 5.71 -35.38 9.57
C ASN A 38 5.54 -35.39 11.11
N ALA A 39 6.65 -35.28 11.85
CA ALA A 39 6.60 -35.13 13.30
C ALA A 39 5.92 -33.82 13.70
N TYR A 40 6.27 -32.70 13.05
CA TYR A 40 5.61 -31.41 13.28
C TYR A 40 4.11 -31.48 13.01
N ARG A 41 3.70 -31.99 11.86
CA ARG A 41 2.26 -32.16 11.55
C ARG A 41 1.52 -32.96 12.63
N GLY A 42 2.11 -34.05 13.11
CA GLY A 42 1.50 -34.85 14.19
C GLY A 42 1.37 -34.10 15.51
N ILE A 43 2.34 -33.26 15.85
CA ILE A 43 2.37 -32.50 17.09
C ILE A 43 1.39 -31.33 17.02
N THR A 44 1.33 -30.62 15.91
CA THR A 44 0.48 -29.42 15.74
C THR A 44 -1.01 -29.72 15.62
N THR A 45 -1.40 -30.99 15.41
CA THR A 45 -2.83 -31.38 15.48
C THR A 45 -3.48 -31.22 16.85
N PHE A 46 -2.68 -31.04 17.90
CA PHE A 46 -3.20 -30.87 19.28
C PHE A 46 -3.68 -29.45 19.61
N ALA A 47 -3.54 -28.50 18.69
CA ALA A 47 -3.93 -27.11 18.90
C ALA A 47 -3.37 -26.46 20.19
N LEU A 48 -2.18 -26.90 20.60
CA LEU A 48 -1.40 -26.32 21.69
C LEU A 48 -0.44 -25.27 21.10
N PRO A 49 -0.09 -24.22 21.83
CA PRO A 49 0.95 -23.29 21.39
C PRO A 49 2.31 -23.97 21.47
N PHE A 50 2.88 -24.30 20.29
CA PHE A 50 4.21 -24.87 20.18
C PHE A 50 5.24 -23.79 19.91
N PHE A 51 6.28 -23.76 20.72
CA PHE A 51 7.47 -22.93 20.54
C PHE A 51 8.68 -23.79 20.21
N SER A 52 9.59 -23.31 19.39
CA SER A 52 10.76 -24.06 18.95
C SER A 52 12.06 -23.31 19.23
N LEU A 53 13.08 -24.04 19.62
CA LEU A 53 14.47 -23.56 19.67
C LEU A 53 15.20 -23.73 18.32
N HIS A 54 14.54 -24.33 17.32
CA HIS A 54 15.07 -24.57 16.01
C HIS A 54 14.30 -23.79 14.95
N PRO A 55 14.97 -23.20 13.93
CA PRO A 55 14.30 -22.37 12.91
C PRO A 55 13.34 -23.15 11.99
N SER A 56 13.52 -24.47 11.90
CA SER A 56 12.67 -25.32 11.07
C SER A 56 11.24 -25.34 11.56
N GLY A 57 10.29 -25.23 10.63
CA GLY A 57 8.86 -25.30 10.91
C GLY A 57 8.19 -23.98 11.29
N ILE A 58 8.94 -22.96 11.69
CA ILE A 58 8.36 -21.64 12.00
C ILE A 58 7.87 -20.94 10.72
N ARG A 59 8.65 -21.08 9.64
CA ARG A 59 8.33 -20.42 8.35
C ARG A 59 7.16 -21.06 7.62
N ASP A 60 6.97 -22.36 7.80
CA ASP A 60 6.13 -23.20 6.93
C ASP A 60 4.67 -23.31 7.42
N SER A 61 4.17 -22.46 8.28
CA SER A 61 2.80 -22.52 8.82
C SER A 61 2.42 -23.90 9.41
N ASN A 62 3.40 -24.62 9.94
CA ASN A 62 3.21 -25.97 10.48
C ASN A 62 2.66 -25.96 11.94
N GLY A 63 2.04 -24.87 12.38
CA GLY A 63 1.46 -24.74 13.72
C GLY A 63 2.45 -24.37 14.83
N ILE A 64 3.73 -24.14 14.50
CA ILE A 64 4.71 -23.60 15.45
C ILE A 64 4.50 -22.09 15.55
N VAL A 65 4.20 -21.63 16.77
CA VAL A 65 3.93 -20.20 17.04
C VAL A 65 5.20 -19.36 16.83
N GLY A 66 6.32 -19.85 17.30
CA GLY A 66 7.58 -19.14 17.19
C GLY A 66 8.65 -19.71 18.14
N GLY A 67 9.68 -18.91 18.38
CA GLY A 67 10.73 -19.25 19.30
C GLY A 67 11.90 -18.29 19.27
N PHE A 68 12.91 -18.61 20.06
CA PHE A 68 14.16 -17.88 20.09
C PHE A 68 15.21 -18.68 19.29
N VAL A 69 15.31 -18.37 18.01
CA VAL A 69 16.08 -19.18 17.05
C VAL A 69 17.18 -18.38 16.39
N TYR A 70 18.25 -19.04 15.98
CA TYR A 70 19.33 -18.37 15.27
C TYR A 70 18.93 -18.04 13.81
N SER A 71 19.46 -16.93 13.31
CA SER A 71 19.32 -16.57 11.89
C SER A 71 20.17 -17.50 11.04
N GLN A 72 19.52 -18.32 10.19
CA GLN A 72 20.19 -19.19 9.25
C GLN A 72 21.08 -18.40 8.27
N GLU A 73 20.60 -17.23 7.86
CA GLU A 73 21.33 -16.34 6.95
C GLU A 73 22.63 -15.81 7.60
N ALA A 74 22.53 -15.32 8.83
CA ALA A 74 23.70 -14.84 9.57
C ALA A 74 24.70 -15.99 9.84
N PHE A 75 24.20 -17.19 10.14
CA PHE A 75 25.04 -18.38 10.31
C PHE A 75 25.75 -18.75 9.00
N ASN A 76 25.03 -18.84 7.89
CA ASN A 76 25.59 -19.17 6.58
C ASN A 76 26.65 -18.16 6.14
N LYS A 77 26.38 -16.86 6.34
CA LYS A 77 27.34 -15.79 6.04
C LYS A 77 28.64 -16.01 6.84
N LYS A 78 28.52 -16.25 8.15
CA LYS A 78 29.67 -16.47 9.01
C LYS A 78 30.44 -17.75 8.64
N LEU A 79 29.72 -18.79 8.27
CA LEU A 79 30.32 -20.04 7.79
C LEU A 79 31.13 -19.81 6.51
N LEU A 80 30.58 -19.09 5.53
CA LEU A 80 31.29 -18.73 4.30
C LEU A 80 32.54 -17.90 4.56
N GLU A 81 32.45 -16.87 5.42
CA GLU A 81 33.61 -16.09 5.83
C GLU A 81 34.70 -16.94 6.46
N THR A 82 34.31 -17.90 7.31
CA THR A 82 35.23 -18.82 7.97
C THR A 82 35.93 -19.74 6.98
N ILE A 83 35.14 -20.39 6.07
CA ILE A 83 35.69 -21.27 5.02
C ILE A 83 36.63 -20.47 4.12
N SER A 84 36.24 -19.31 3.65
CA SER A 84 37.11 -18.45 2.82
C SER A 84 38.39 -18.06 3.52
N GLY A 85 38.34 -17.80 4.82
CA GLY A 85 39.51 -17.49 5.63
C GLY A 85 40.48 -18.68 5.72
N VAL A 86 39.96 -19.88 5.92
CA VAL A 86 40.77 -21.12 5.95
C VAL A 86 41.42 -21.38 4.59
N LEU A 87 40.65 -21.24 3.51
CA LEU A 87 41.16 -21.40 2.15
C LEU A 87 42.24 -20.38 1.79
N ALA A 88 42.16 -19.20 2.37
CA ALA A 88 43.17 -18.12 2.26
C ALA A 88 44.42 -18.35 3.19
N GLY A 89 44.50 -19.47 3.89
CA GLY A 89 45.65 -19.85 4.74
C GLY A 89 45.51 -19.51 6.22
N ARG A 90 44.34 -19.00 6.70
CA ARG A 90 44.14 -18.80 8.14
C ARG A 90 44.13 -20.16 8.86
N GLN A 91 44.87 -20.28 9.94
CA GLN A 91 44.89 -21.51 10.72
C GLN A 91 43.55 -21.68 11.47
N PRO A 92 42.94 -22.90 11.47
CA PRO A 92 41.67 -23.14 12.16
C PRO A 92 41.71 -22.78 13.65
N ARG A 93 42.84 -22.92 14.33
CA ARG A 93 43.06 -22.57 15.75
C ARG A 93 42.91 -21.06 16.02
N ASP A 94 43.11 -20.21 15.00
CA ASP A 94 43.04 -18.74 15.12
C ASP A 94 41.63 -18.21 14.82
N ILE A 95 40.69 -19.12 14.51
CA ILE A 95 39.30 -18.77 14.23
C ILE A 95 38.52 -18.79 15.54
N PRO A 96 37.97 -17.65 16.00
CA PRO A 96 37.19 -17.62 17.22
C PRO A 96 35.92 -18.43 17.07
N PHE A 97 35.57 -19.13 18.14
CA PHE A 97 34.32 -19.90 18.18
C PHE A 97 33.12 -18.93 18.09
N TYR A 98 32.20 -19.17 17.16
CA TYR A 98 31.05 -18.34 16.91
C TYR A 98 29.75 -19.03 17.35
N PHE A 99 29.06 -18.41 18.28
CA PHE A 99 27.69 -18.76 18.62
C PHE A 99 26.73 -17.80 17.93
N PRO A 100 25.86 -18.26 17.04
CA PRO A 100 24.84 -17.41 16.46
C PRO A 100 23.89 -16.91 17.57
N ARG A 101 23.66 -15.61 17.62
CA ARG A 101 22.67 -15.05 18.55
C ARG A 101 21.28 -15.47 18.13
N GLY A 102 20.48 -15.89 19.12
CA GLY A 102 19.06 -16.14 18.92
C GLY A 102 18.32 -14.85 18.62
N ILE A 103 17.35 -14.94 17.75
CA ILE A 103 16.43 -13.85 17.40
C ILE A 103 15.02 -14.35 17.68
N PRO A 104 14.17 -13.58 18.40
CA PRO A 104 12.78 -13.94 18.55
C PRO A 104 12.12 -13.98 17.16
N THR A 105 11.55 -15.10 16.83
CA THR A 105 11.01 -15.36 15.49
C THR A 105 9.65 -16.03 15.63
N PHE A 106 8.64 -15.51 14.94
CA PHE A 106 7.26 -15.99 15.04
C PHE A 106 6.64 -16.21 13.66
N ASN A 107 5.64 -17.06 13.63
CA ASN A 107 4.74 -17.21 12.49
C ASN A 107 3.42 -16.50 12.82
N TYR A 108 3.01 -15.56 11.98
CA TYR A 108 1.82 -14.74 12.23
C TYR A 108 0.53 -15.58 12.32
N GLU A 109 0.34 -16.50 11.39
CA GLU A 109 -0.88 -17.33 11.33
C GLU A 109 -0.99 -18.22 12.57
N SER A 110 0.11 -18.87 12.95
CA SER A 110 0.17 -19.70 14.13
C SER A 110 0.05 -18.89 15.44
N LEU A 111 0.61 -17.68 15.47
CA LEU A 111 0.51 -16.75 16.60
C LEU A 111 -0.97 -16.39 16.86
N VAL A 112 -1.64 -15.88 15.83
CA VAL A 112 -3.04 -15.45 15.91
C VAL A 112 -3.97 -16.65 16.13
N GLY A 113 -3.73 -17.78 15.46
CA GLY A 113 -4.50 -19.01 15.64
C GLY A 113 -4.45 -19.60 17.04
N ASN A 114 -3.41 -19.28 17.82
CA ASN A 114 -3.28 -19.64 19.24
C ASN A 114 -3.73 -18.52 20.19
N GLY A 115 -4.35 -17.44 19.68
CA GLY A 115 -4.92 -16.36 20.50
C GLY A 115 -3.91 -15.31 20.96
N PHE A 116 -2.69 -15.30 20.42
CA PHE A 116 -1.69 -14.26 20.67
C PHE A 116 -1.81 -13.12 19.66
N SER A 117 -1.36 -11.94 20.04
CA SER A 117 -1.28 -10.77 19.18
C SER A 117 0.17 -10.41 18.86
N LEU A 118 0.39 -9.56 17.86
CA LEU A 118 1.73 -9.01 17.59
C LEU A 118 2.28 -8.17 18.76
N ALA A 119 1.41 -7.60 19.57
CA ALA A 119 1.81 -6.83 20.76
C ALA A 119 2.47 -7.73 21.84
N ASP A 120 2.15 -9.02 21.84
CA ASP A 120 2.71 -9.99 22.78
C ASP A 120 4.12 -10.45 22.36
N THR A 121 4.58 -10.07 21.18
CA THR A 121 5.92 -10.44 20.70
C THR A 121 6.98 -9.47 21.20
N PRO A 122 8.21 -9.96 21.50
CA PRO A 122 9.32 -9.10 21.90
C PRO A 122 9.66 -8.05 20.83
N LYS A 123 10.16 -6.89 21.25
CA LYS A 123 10.67 -5.87 20.32
C LYS A 123 11.79 -6.43 19.45
N GLY A 124 11.72 -6.18 18.16
CA GLY A 124 12.72 -6.69 17.21
C GLY A 124 12.50 -8.14 16.78
N ALA A 125 11.36 -8.74 17.11
CA ALA A 125 11.00 -10.07 16.61
C ALA A 125 10.81 -10.08 15.10
N VAL A 126 11.29 -11.14 14.45
CA VAL A 126 11.00 -11.43 13.05
C VAL A 126 9.69 -12.17 12.96
N VAL A 127 8.76 -11.67 12.15
CA VAL A 127 7.45 -12.30 12.00
C VAL A 127 7.26 -12.72 10.53
N TYR A 128 7.18 -14.04 10.32
CA TYR A 128 6.88 -14.63 9.02
C TYR A 128 5.36 -14.67 8.75
N ASN A 129 5.00 -14.77 7.48
CA ASN A 129 3.61 -14.94 7.01
C ASN A 129 2.65 -13.85 7.52
N ARG A 130 3.18 -12.66 7.79
CA ARG A 130 2.35 -11.51 8.13
C ARG A 130 1.62 -11.06 6.88
N PRO A 131 0.28 -10.92 6.92
CA PRO A 131 -0.45 -10.39 5.79
C PRO A 131 0.05 -8.98 5.46
N PRO A 132 0.13 -8.62 4.18
CA PRO A 132 0.56 -7.28 3.77
C PRO A 132 -0.37 -6.22 4.40
N SER A 133 0.20 -5.10 4.80
CA SER A 133 -0.59 -3.98 5.29
C SER A 133 -1.53 -3.46 4.18
N PHE A 134 -2.61 -2.77 4.58
CA PHE A 134 -3.53 -2.16 3.62
C PHE A 134 -2.79 -1.32 2.56
N PHE A 135 -1.82 -0.52 2.99
CA PHE A 135 -1.01 0.30 2.08
C PHE A 135 -0.13 -0.53 1.14
N GLU A 136 0.46 -1.61 1.62
CA GLU A 136 1.25 -2.52 0.78
C GLU A 136 0.38 -3.23 -0.26
N GLN A 137 -0.79 -3.66 0.13
CA GLN A 137 -1.74 -4.36 -0.73
C GLN A 137 -2.31 -3.44 -1.82
N TYR A 138 -2.65 -2.19 -1.47
CA TYR A 138 -3.35 -1.27 -2.37
C TYR A 138 -2.47 -0.13 -2.90
N LYS A 139 -1.16 -0.15 -2.68
CA LYS A 139 -0.23 0.93 -3.08
C LYS A 139 -0.37 1.35 -4.55
N TYR A 140 -0.52 0.41 -5.45
CA TYR A 140 -0.65 0.70 -6.88
C TYR A 140 -2.03 1.28 -7.24
N VAL A 141 -3.08 0.80 -6.58
CA VAL A 141 -4.44 1.34 -6.76
C VAL A 141 -4.51 2.76 -6.22
N LEU A 142 -3.99 3.00 -5.02
CA LEU A 142 -3.92 4.34 -4.42
C LEU A 142 -3.12 5.30 -5.31
N PHE A 143 -1.95 4.88 -5.77
CA PHE A 143 -1.14 5.69 -6.69
C PHE A 143 -1.89 6.00 -7.98
N GLY A 144 -2.50 4.99 -8.61
CA GLY A 144 -3.30 5.16 -9.83
C GLY A 144 -4.47 6.13 -9.64
N THR A 145 -5.16 6.05 -8.50
CA THR A 145 -6.26 6.97 -8.16
C THR A 145 -5.78 8.42 -8.04
N VAL A 146 -4.63 8.64 -7.37
CA VAL A 146 -4.05 9.98 -7.23
C VAL A 146 -3.66 10.55 -8.61
N VAL A 147 -3.01 9.75 -9.46
CA VAL A 147 -2.64 10.18 -10.82
C VAL A 147 -3.88 10.55 -11.63
N LEU A 148 -4.92 9.72 -11.59
CA LEU A 148 -6.17 9.97 -12.31
C LEU A 148 -6.84 11.25 -11.82
N PHE A 149 -6.84 11.49 -10.52
CA PHE A 149 -7.38 12.72 -9.94
C PHE A 149 -6.61 13.97 -10.41
N VAL A 150 -5.27 13.92 -10.43
CA VAL A 150 -4.44 15.02 -10.92
C VAL A 150 -4.71 15.29 -12.40
N VAL A 151 -4.81 14.26 -13.24
CA VAL A 151 -5.15 14.39 -14.66
C VAL A 151 -6.52 15.03 -14.84
N ALA A 152 -7.52 14.60 -14.07
CA ALA A 152 -8.86 15.18 -14.10
C ALA A 152 -8.86 16.67 -13.73
N LEU A 153 -8.08 17.05 -12.70
CA LEU A 153 -7.91 18.46 -12.32
C LEU A 153 -7.25 19.28 -13.44
N LEU A 154 -6.22 18.78 -14.06
CA LEU A 154 -5.54 19.46 -15.16
C LEU A 154 -6.47 19.64 -16.38
N LEU A 155 -7.26 18.65 -16.72
CA LEU A 155 -8.25 18.72 -17.78
C LEU A 155 -9.34 19.75 -17.44
N PHE A 156 -9.80 19.76 -16.19
CA PHE A 156 -10.78 20.75 -15.72
C PHE A 156 -10.23 22.18 -15.79
N GLN A 157 -9.00 22.40 -15.32
CA GLN A 157 -8.34 23.70 -15.40
C GLN A 157 -8.16 24.14 -16.88
N SER A 158 -7.75 23.23 -17.75
CA SER A 158 -7.59 23.51 -19.19
C SER A 158 -8.91 23.93 -19.83
N LYS A 159 -10.01 23.22 -19.53
CA LYS A 159 -11.35 23.62 -20.01
C LYS A 159 -11.77 25.00 -19.48
N ARG A 160 -11.55 25.25 -18.19
CA ARG A 160 -11.85 26.54 -17.57
C ARG A 160 -11.08 27.68 -18.21
N ASN A 161 -9.78 27.49 -18.44
CA ASN A 161 -8.93 28.51 -19.07
C ASN A 161 -9.36 28.79 -20.51
N ARG A 162 -9.72 27.76 -21.30
CA ARG A 162 -10.26 27.94 -22.65
C ARG A 162 -11.58 28.71 -22.65
N MET A 163 -12.44 28.45 -21.66
CA MET A 163 -13.71 29.16 -21.53
C MET A 163 -13.50 30.63 -21.17
N LEU A 164 -12.61 30.92 -20.22
CA LEU A 164 -12.25 32.30 -19.84
C LEU A 164 -11.66 33.08 -21.03
N GLN A 165 -10.77 32.45 -21.83
CA GLN A 165 -10.23 33.07 -23.03
C GLN A 165 -11.30 33.37 -24.08
N LYS A 166 -12.30 32.50 -24.25
CA LYS A 166 -13.42 32.76 -25.17
C LYS A 166 -14.27 33.93 -24.69
N LEU A 167 -14.57 33.98 -23.40
CA LEU A 167 -15.33 35.12 -22.81
C LEU A 167 -14.58 36.44 -22.95
N SER A 168 -13.31 36.49 -22.63
CA SER A 168 -12.46 37.66 -22.80
C SER A 168 -12.40 38.15 -24.26
N LYS A 169 -12.24 37.22 -25.22
CA LYS A 169 -12.28 37.58 -26.65
C LYS A 169 -13.65 38.08 -27.11
N ALA A 170 -14.74 37.56 -26.56
CA ALA A 170 -16.09 38.06 -26.86
C ALA A 170 -16.28 39.47 -26.34
N GLN A 171 -15.89 39.75 -25.10
CA GLN A 171 -15.94 41.10 -24.51
C GLN A 171 -15.11 42.13 -25.29
N LEU A 172 -13.88 41.74 -25.71
CA LEU A 172 -13.04 42.61 -26.52
C LEU A 172 -13.69 42.95 -27.86
N ARG A 173 -14.40 42.02 -28.49
CA ARG A 173 -15.11 42.26 -29.76
C ARG A 173 -16.29 43.23 -29.54
N GLU A 174 -17.05 43.09 -28.45
CA GLU A 174 -18.14 44.04 -28.11
C GLU A 174 -17.61 45.46 -27.92
N ILE A 175 -16.50 45.62 -27.20
CA ILE A 175 -15.86 46.93 -27.01
C ILE A 175 -15.41 47.53 -28.34
N GLN A 176 -14.74 46.72 -29.19
CA GLN A 176 -14.29 47.19 -30.53
C GLN A 176 -15.45 47.60 -31.45
N ILE A 177 -16.57 46.86 -31.40
CA ILE A 177 -17.76 47.24 -32.16
C ILE A 177 -18.32 48.56 -31.63
N GLY A 178 -18.42 48.69 -30.28
CA GLY A 178 -18.91 49.91 -29.65
C GLY A 178 -18.05 51.15 -29.93
N GLU A 179 -16.73 51.01 -29.96
CA GLU A 179 -15.80 52.11 -30.29
C GLU A 179 -15.79 52.49 -31.77
N ASN A 180 -15.97 51.51 -32.67
CA ASN A 180 -15.97 51.79 -34.11
C ASN A 180 -17.29 52.34 -34.64
N TYR A 181 -18.40 52.11 -33.93
CA TYR A 181 -19.71 52.57 -34.38
C TYR A 181 -19.82 54.10 -34.49
N PRO A 182 -19.38 54.90 -33.52
CA PRO A 182 -19.39 56.36 -33.63
C PRO A 182 -18.53 56.87 -34.81
N ASN A 183 -17.32 56.25 -34.97
CA ASN A 183 -16.45 56.65 -36.07
C ASN A 183 -17.02 56.32 -37.44
N LEU A 184 -17.69 55.19 -37.60
CA LEU A 184 -18.38 54.85 -38.87
C LEU A 184 -19.54 55.78 -39.11
N PHE A 185 -20.31 56.08 -38.08
CA PHE A 185 -21.49 56.94 -38.14
C PHE A 185 -21.10 58.38 -38.57
N ASP A 186 -20.08 58.95 -37.92
CA ASP A 186 -19.65 60.34 -38.19
C ASP A 186 -18.92 60.47 -39.55
N ASN A 187 -18.33 59.42 -40.07
CA ASN A 187 -17.61 59.46 -41.37
C ASN A 187 -18.43 58.92 -42.54
N MET A 188 -19.73 58.67 -42.37
CA MET A 188 -20.55 58.28 -43.53
C MET A 188 -20.67 59.44 -44.55
N PRO A 189 -20.47 59.13 -45.85
CA PRO A 189 -20.56 60.16 -46.94
C PRO A 189 -21.99 60.59 -47.22
N ILE A 190 -22.93 60.06 -46.49
CA ILE A 190 -24.37 60.35 -46.65
C ILE A 190 -24.89 60.87 -45.32
N ILE A 191 -25.71 61.90 -45.33
CA ILE A 191 -26.40 62.42 -44.13
C ILE A 191 -27.34 61.33 -43.64
N TYR A 192 -27.07 60.86 -42.45
CA TYR A 192 -27.90 59.87 -41.75
C TYR A 192 -28.59 60.55 -40.57
N MET A 193 -29.91 60.40 -40.48
CA MET A 193 -30.73 60.87 -39.35
C MET A 193 -31.50 59.70 -38.78
N GLN A 194 -31.46 59.59 -37.48
CA GLN A 194 -32.32 58.64 -36.74
C GLN A 194 -33.44 59.41 -36.06
N GLU A 195 -34.64 59.04 -36.44
CA GLU A 195 -35.86 59.61 -35.85
C GLU A 195 -36.65 58.58 -35.08
N ARG A 196 -37.24 58.99 -33.95
CA ARG A 196 -38.18 58.17 -33.20
C ARG A 196 -39.54 58.69 -33.41
N VAL A 197 -40.46 57.90 -33.91
CA VAL A 197 -41.84 58.24 -34.08
C VAL A 197 -42.53 58.21 -32.69
N VAL A 198 -43.20 59.25 -32.31
CA VAL A 198 -44.06 59.35 -31.12
C VAL A 198 -45.46 58.96 -31.50
N LEU A 199 -46.00 57.99 -30.82
CA LEU A 199 -47.36 57.47 -31.04
C LEU A 199 -48.26 58.02 -29.93
N ASP A 200 -49.54 58.29 -30.26
CA ASP A 200 -50.55 58.60 -29.26
C ASP A 200 -51.09 57.38 -28.53
N GLU A 201 -52.04 57.51 -27.66
CA GLU A 201 -52.68 56.46 -26.89
C GLU A 201 -53.41 55.44 -27.77
N SER A 202 -53.72 55.78 -29.01
CA SER A 202 -54.40 54.97 -30.02
C SER A 202 -53.42 54.23 -30.88
N GLY A 203 -52.08 54.50 -30.77
CA GLY A 203 -51.00 53.90 -31.56
C GLY A 203 -50.74 54.63 -32.91
N ASP A 204 -51.37 55.83 -33.13
CA ASP A 204 -51.18 56.63 -34.30
C ASP A 204 -49.94 57.55 -34.16
N PRO A 205 -49.17 57.78 -35.22
CA PRO A 205 -47.97 58.59 -35.21
C PRO A 205 -48.40 60.08 -35.10
N VAL A 206 -48.03 60.80 -34.03
CA VAL A 206 -48.36 62.20 -33.79
C VAL A 206 -47.19 63.16 -33.91
N ASP A 207 -45.95 62.62 -33.73
CA ASP A 207 -44.74 63.45 -33.80
C ASP A 207 -43.51 62.61 -34.12
N THR A 208 -42.40 63.23 -34.49
CA THR A 208 -41.10 62.61 -34.64
C THR A 208 -40.01 63.34 -33.89
N VAL A 209 -39.15 62.61 -33.17
CA VAL A 209 -38.05 63.20 -32.40
C VAL A 209 -36.75 62.78 -33.03
N PHE A 210 -35.90 63.66 -33.43
CA PHE A 210 -34.57 63.41 -33.88
C PHE A 210 -33.73 62.86 -32.73
N CYS A 211 -33.21 61.69 -32.91
CA CYS A 211 -32.39 60.98 -31.87
C CYS A 211 -30.90 61.17 -32.11
N ASP A 212 -30.48 61.12 -33.34
CA ASP A 212 -29.07 61.28 -33.67
C ASP A 212 -28.91 61.70 -35.18
N VAL A 213 -27.83 62.43 -35.47
CA VAL A 213 -27.47 62.88 -36.80
C VAL A 213 -25.94 62.75 -36.98
N ASN A 214 -25.46 62.14 -38.05
CA ASN A 214 -24.02 62.16 -38.34
C ASN A 214 -23.58 63.55 -38.76
N ARG A 215 -22.35 63.93 -38.42
CA ARG A 215 -21.76 65.24 -38.70
C ARG A 215 -20.91 65.23 -39.97
#